data_b3a7bb7de0a5ea8710527e52530a9aa1
#
_entry.id   b3a7bb7de0a5ea8710527e52530a9aa1
#
_cell.length_a   1.000
_cell.length_b   1.000
_cell.length_c   1.000
_cell.angle_alpha   90.00
_cell.angle_beta   90.00
_cell.angle_gamma   90.00
#
_symmetry.space_group_name_H-M   'P 1'
#
loop_
_entity.id
_entity.type
_entity.pdbx_description
1 polymer ?
#
loop_
_entity_poly.entity_id
_entity_poly.type
_entity_poly.pdbx_seq_one_letter_code
_entity_poly.pdbx_strand_id
1 'polypeptide(L)'
;MRNYSTQMEAARKGIITPELEIVAKKERMTTEELLPLVASGKVAICANKNHKCIDPEGVGSMLRTKINVNLGVSRDCKDYDVEMQKVMEAVNMGAHAIMDLSSHGNTIPFRRKLTSECPAMIGTVPVYDSVIHYQRDLDTLTAKDFIDVVRLHAQDGVDFVTLHCGITRKTIDQIRNHKRKMNIVSRGGSLVFAWMCMTGEENPFYEYYDEILDICREYDVTISLGDACRPGCLADATDVCQIEELVRLGELTKRAWEKDVQVMVEGPGHVPLDQVEANMKVQQSICQGAPFYVLGPIVTDVAPGYDHITSAIGGAVAAMSGAAFLCYVTQAEHLALPNLEDVKQGIMASKIAAHAADIAKGVRGAREIDDKMADARRKLDWEAQWECAMDPETAKRIWNERKPEHDDTCSMCGKFCAVRSMNKALAGEHIDIL
;
A
#
# COMPACT_ATOMS: atom_id res chain seq x y z
N MET A 1 -24.61 16.79 12.12
CA MET A 1 -24.13 17.31 10.82
C MET A 1 -22.63 17.50 10.94
N ARG A 2 -21.84 17.00 9.98
CA ARG A 2 -20.35 17.11 9.98
C ARG A 2 -20.00 18.62 9.92
N ASN A 3 -19.22 19.13 10.89
CA ASN A 3 -18.84 20.55 10.99
C ASN A 3 -17.37 20.79 10.58
N TYR A 4 -16.80 19.86 9.82
CA TYR A 4 -15.46 19.89 9.24
C TYR A 4 -15.52 19.33 7.82
N SER A 5 -14.57 19.69 6.97
CA SER A 5 -14.44 19.18 5.60
C SER A 5 -13.60 17.90 5.55
N THR A 6 -12.46 17.88 6.25
CA THR A 6 -11.51 16.76 6.21
C THR A 6 -11.13 16.30 7.61
N GLN A 7 -10.58 15.08 7.71
CA GLN A 7 -10.03 14.56 8.97
C GLN A 7 -8.90 15.46 9.51
N MET A 8 -8.06 16.02 8.62
CA MET A 8 -7.02 16.96 9.03
C MET A 8 -7.59 18.26 9.58
N GLU A 9 -8.60 18.85 8.95
CA GLU A 9 -9.28 20.03 9.45
C GLU A 9 -9.91 19.77 10.83
N ALA A 10 -10.59 18.63 10.99
CA ALA A 10 -11.16 18.22 12.27
C ALA A 10 -10.09 18.12 13.36
N ALA A 11 -8.98 17.44 13.08
CA ALA A 11 -7.88 17.27 14.02
C ALA A 11 -7.25 18.63 14.40
N ARG A 12 -7.06 19.56 13.46
CA ARG A 12 -6.56 20.91 13.72
C ARG A 12 -7.49 21.75 14.58
N LYS A 13 -8.81 21.49 14.49
CA LYS A 13 -9.83 22.11 15.34
C LYS A 13 -10.00 21.42 16.69
N GLY A 14 -9.23 20.36 16.98
CA GLY A 14 -9.39 19.55 18.19
C GLY A 14 -10.65 18.68 18.21
N ILE A 15 -11.25 18.42 17.04
CA ILE A 15 -12.45 17.60 16.90
C ILE A 15 -12.04 16.13 16.76
N ILE A 16 -12.49 15.30 17.67
CA ILE A 16 -12.35 13.84 17.61
C ILE A 16 -13.47 13.31 16.72
N THR A 17 -13.11 12.72 15.59
CA THR A 17 -14.05 12.13 14.63
C THR A 17 -14.31 10.66 14.95
N PRO A 18 -15.44 10.07 14.53
CA PRO A 18 -15.68 8.64 14.67
C PRO A 18 -14.57 7.79 14.02
N GLU A 19 -14.06 8.23 12.87
CA GLU A 19 -12.98 7.57 12.15
C GLU A 19 -11.67 7.60 12.97
N LEU A 20 -11.35 8.72 13.59
CA LEU A 20 -10.17 8.86 14.46
C LEU A 20 -10.28 7.95 15.70
N GLU A 21 -11.45 7.85 16.32
CA GLU A 21 -11.67 6.93 17.47
C GLU A 21 -11.45 5.47 17.08
N ILE A 22 -11.98 5.04 15.91
CA ILE A 22 -11.82 3.68 15.41
C ILE A 22 -10.33 3.40 15.15
N VAL A 23 -9.65 4.30 14.46
CA VAL A 23 -8.20 4.15 14.16
C VAL A 23 -7.39 4.10 15.46
N ALA A 24 -7.63 5.01 16.41
CA ALA A 24 -6.94 5.01 17.70
C ALA A 24 -7.08 3.65 18.41
N LYS A 25 -8.30 3.09 18.46
CA LYS A 25 -8.56 1.78 19.05
C LYS A 25 -7.81 0.66 18.32
N LYS A 26 -7.83 0.64 16.98
CA LYS A 26 -7.11 -0.35 16.16
C LYS A 26 -5.60 -0.32 16.39
N GLU A 27 -5.05 0.88 16.57
CA GLU A 27 -3.62 1.12 16.76
C GLU A 27 -3.19 1.08 18.24
N ARG A 28 -4.11 0.77 19.15
CA ARG A 28 -3.86 0.74 20.61
C ARG A 28 -3.31 2.06 21.14
N MET A 29 -3.77 3.16 20.56
CA MET A 29 -3.44 4.53 20.94
C MET A 29 -4.63 5.20 21.59
N THR A 30 -4.38 6.30 22.33
CA THR A 30 -5.45 7.20 22.74
C THR A 30 -5.74 8.20 21.60
N THR A 31 -6.93 8.81 21.64
CA THR A 31 -7.28 9.86 20.67
C THR A 31 -6.38 11.10 20.80
N GLU A 32 -5.92 11.40 22.03
CA GLU A 32 -4.98 12.50 22.32
C GLU A 32 -3.59 12.27 21.73
N GLU A 33 -3.16 11.00 21.61
CA GLU A 33 -1.90 10.65 20.95
C GLU A 33 -2.01 10.70 19.43
N LEU A 34 -3.14 10.27 18.86
CA LEU A 34 -3.35 10.19 17.41
C LEU A 34 -3.67 11.56 16.78
N LEU A 35 -4.49 12.37 17.46
CA LEU A 35 -4.98 13.65 16.94
C LEU A 35 -3.86 14.60 16.47
N PRO A 36 -2.76 14.84 17.21
CA PRO A 36 -1.67 15.69 16.73
C PRO A 36 -0.92 15.12 15.52
N LEU A 37 -0.91 13.81 15.33
CA LEU A 37 -0.30 13.18 14.16
C LEU A 37 -1.14 13.43 12.90
N VAL A 38 -2.47 13.36 13.01
CA VAL A 38 -3.38 13.70 11.91
C VAL A 38 -3.34 15.21 11.63
N ALA A 39 -3.39 16.04 12.66
CA ALA A 39 -3.33 17.50 12.54
C ALA A 39 -2.06 18.00 11.84
N SER A 40 -0.92 17.33 12.08
CA SER A 40 0.38 17.66 11.46
C SER A 40 0.62 16.99 10.11
N GLY A 41 -0.30 16.14 9.62
CA GLY A 41 -0.18 15.41 8.37
C GLY A 41 0.75 14.18 8.40
N LYS A 42 1.26 13.79 9.58
CA LYS A 42 2.10 12.60 9.76
C LYS A 42 1.31 11.29 9.76
N VAL A 43 0.00 11.38 9.89
CA VAL A 43 -0.96 10.29 9.72
C VAL A 43 -2.09 10.79 8.83
N ALA A 44 -2.46 9.98 7.84
CA ALA A 44 -3.66 10.16 7.03
C ALA A 44 -4.71 9.12 7.42
N ILE A 45 -5.96 9.55 7.60
CA ILE A 45 -7.13 8.68 7.73
C ILE A 45 -7.93 8.82 6.44
N CYS A 46 -7.77 7.87 5.53
CA CYS A 46 -8.40 7.90 4.21
C CYS A 46 -9.86 7.44 4.33
N ALA A 47 -10.79 8.39 4.39
CA ALA A 47 -12.21 8.11 4.61
C ALA A 47 -13.10 9.14 3.93
N ASN A 48 -13.41 8.91 2.66
CA ASN A 48 -14.32 9.77 1.88
C ASN A 48 -15.71 9.82 2.55
N LYS A 49 -16.29 11.02 2.64
CA LYS A 49 -17.62 11.22 3.22
C LYS A 49 -18.75 10.41 2.56
N ASN A 50 -18.52 9.94 1.32
CA ASN A 50 -19.48 9.15 0.53
C ASN A 50 -19.26 7.64 0.67
N HIS A 51 -18.12 7.17 1.18
CA HIS A 51 -17.86 5.76 1.45
C HIS A 51 -18.51 5.34 2.80
N LYS A 52 -19.70 4.74 2.75
CA LYS A 52 -20.51 4.52 3.95
C LYS A 52 -20.19 3.22 4.71
N CYS A 53 -19.63 2.24 4.05
CA CYS A 53 -19.28 0.96 4.67
C CYS A 53 -17.83 0.87 5.13
N ILE A 54 -17.06 1.95 5.02
CA ILE A 54 -15.65 1.95 5.38
C ILE A 54 -15.42 1.57 6.86
N ASP A 55 -14.45 0.70 7.08
CA ASP A 55 -13.82 0.44 8.39
C ASP A 55 -12.46 1.16 8.40
N PRO A 56 -12.40 2.41 8.88
CA PRO A 56 -11.28 3.31 8.62
C PRO A 56 -9.95 2.80 9.18
N GLU A 57 -8.89 3.04 8.42
CA GLU A 57 -7.50 2.79 8.79
C GLU A 57 -6.69 4.08 8.78
N GLY A 58 -5.70 4.16 9.64
CA GLY A 58 -4.70 5.23 9.63
C GLY A 58 -3.41 4.77 8.94
N VAL A 59 -2.84 5.62 8.11
CA VAL A 59 -1.54 5.39 7.45
C VAL A 59 -0.55 6.43 7.93
N GLY A 60 0.56 6.03 8.53
CA GLY A 60 1.57 7.01 8.96
C GLY A 60 2.38 6.62 10.18
N SER A 61 2.97 7.63 10.77
CA SER A 61 3.92 7.52 11.88
C SER A 61 3.32 6.87 13.11
N MET A 62 4.08 6.00 13.77
CA MET A 62 3.74 5.27 14.99
C MET A 62 2.64 4.20 14.85
N LEU A 63 2.05 4.05 13.68
CA LEU A 63 1.01 3.06 13.40
C LEU A 63 1.62 1.78 12.83
N ARG A 64 0.82 0.71 12.83
CA ARG A 64 1.15 -0.52 12.09
C ARG A 64 1.34 -0.20 10.61
N THR A 65 2.26 -0.88 9.98
CA THR A 65 2.47 -0.81 8.53
C THR A 65 1.24 -1.38 7.80
N LYS A 66 0.65 -0.59 6.90
CA LYS A 66 -0.52 -0.99 6.12
C LYS A 66 -0.12 -1.66 4.81
N ILE A 67 -1.06 -2.40 4.23
CA ILE A 67 -0.88 -3.12 2.97
C ILE A 67 -1.98 -2.71 2.01
N ASN A 68 -1.59 -2.32 0.80
CA ASN A 68 -2.48 -2.08 -0.31
C ASN A 68 -2.40 -3.23 -1.32
N VAL A 69 -3.56 -3.61 -1.85
CA VAL A 69 -3.70 -4.63 -2.90
C VAL A 69 -4.22 -3.98 -4.18
N ASN A 70 -3.45 -4.10 -5.25
CA ASN A 70 -3.83 -3.62 -6.58
C ASN A 70 -4.63 -4.68 -7.30
N LEU A 71 -5.82 -4.33 -7.75
CA LEU A 71 -6.73 -5.18 -8.52
C LEU A 71 -7.35 -4.36 -9.66
N GLY A 72 -8.14 -4.97 -10.49
CA GLY A 72 -8.89 -4.27 -11.52
C GLY A 72 -8.92 -5.00 -12.86
N VAL A 73 -9.89 -4.65 -13.70
CA VAL A 73 -10.07 -5.24 -15.01
C VAL A 73 -9.18 -4.59 -16.07
N SER A 74 -8.78 -5.40 -17.04
CA SER A 74 -8.03 -4.96 -18.21
C SER A 74 -8.75 -5.39 -19.51
N ARG A 75 -8.20 -5.01 -20.65
CA ARG A 75 -8.72 -5.44 -21.97
C ARG A 75 -8.79 -6.96 -22.11
N ASP A 76 -7.85 -7.65 -21.47
CA ASP A 76 -7.71 -9.12 -21.58
C ASP A 76 -8.39 -9.87 -20.44
N CYS A 77 -8.78 -9.16 -19.34
CA CYS A 77 -9.53 -9.72 -18.23
C CYS A 77 -10.64 -8.75 -17.81
N LYS A 78 -11.88 -9.05 -18.22
CA LYS A 78 -13.04 -8.12 -18.17
C LYS A 78 -14.09 -8.48 -17.15
N ASP A 79 -13.87 -9.53 -16.35
CA ASP A 79 -14.88 -10.07 -15.42
C ASP A 79 -14.82 -9.33 -14.09
N TYR A 80 -15.74 -8.39 -13.90
CA TYR A 80 -15.89 -7.62 -12.67
C TYR A 80 -16.34 -8.46 -11.46
N ASP A 81 -17.04 -9.56 -11.67
CA ASP A 81 -17.47 -10.42 -10.55
C ASP A 81 -16.29 -11.23 -10.02
N VAL A 82 -15.41 -11.71 -10.90
CA VAL A 82 -14.13 -12.33 -10.51
C VAL A 82 -13.24 -11.32 -9.79
N GLU A 83 -13.16 -10.07 -10.27
CA GLU A 83 -12.38 -9.04 -9.58
C GLU A 83 -12.98 -8.71 -8.21
N MET A 84 -14.30 -8.63 -8.06
CA MET A 84 -14.94 -8.41 -6.76
C MET A 84 -14.69 -9.56 -5.79
N GLN A 85 -14.65 -10.80 -6.28
CA GLN A 85 -14.27 -11.95 -5.46
C GLN A 85 -12.84 -11.81 -4.94
N LYS A 86 -11.87 -11.43 -5.80
CA LYS A 86 -10.49 -11.18 -5.36
C LYS A 86 -10.42 -10.05 -4.32
N VAL A 87 -11.22 -8.98 -4.49
CA VAL A 87 -11.32 -7.88 -3.51
C VAL A 87 -11.72 -8.40 -2.15
N MET A 88 -12.82 -9.14 -2.07
CA MET A 88 -13.34 -9.64 -0.78
C MET A 88 -12.38 -10.64 -0.13
N GLU A 89 -11.75 -11.51 -0.93
CA GLU A 89 -10.71 -12.41 -0.43
C GLU A 89 -9.49 -11.64 0.09
N ALA A 90 -9.04 -10.59 -0.63
CA ALA A 90 -7.94 -9.76 -0.16
C ALA A 90 -8.25 -9.08 1.18
N VAL A 91 -9.47 -8.57 1.35
CA VAL A 91 -9.93 -7.98 2.62
C VAL A 91 -9.95 -9.04 3.73
N ASN A 92 -10.50 -10.22 3.48
CA ASN A 92 -10.52 -11.33 4.43
C ASN A 92 -9.10 -11.77 4.85
N MET A 93 -8.14 -11.69 3.93
CA MET A 93 -6.73 -11.95 4.21
C MET A 93 -6.01 -10.81 4.93
N GLY A 94 -6.69 -9.67 5.16
CA GLY A 94 -6.19 -8.55 5.94
C GLY A 94 -5.53 -7.43 5.12
N ALA A 95 -5.92 -7.26 3.85
CA ALA A 95 -5.59 -6.05 3.10
C ALA A 95 -6.28 -4.83 3.75
N HIS A 96 -5.55 -3.74 3.91
CA HIS A 96 -6.05 -2.50 4.52
C HIS A 96 -6.64 -1.55 3.47
N ALA A 97 -6.18 -1.69 2.23
CA ALA A 97 -6.67 -0.92 1.10
C ALA A 97 -6.74 -1.78 -0.17
N ILE A 98 -7.66 -1.41 -1.03
CA ILE A 98 -7.79 -1.93 -2.38
C ILE A 98 -7.62 -0.77 -3.35
N MET A 99 -6.69 -0.89 -4.29
CA MET A 99 -6.53 0.08 -5.36
C MET A 99 -7.10 -0.50 -6.66
N ASP A 100 -8.16 0.13 -7.15
CA ASP A 100 -8.75 -0.21 -8.44
C ASP A 100 -7.93 0.39 -9.58
N LEU A 101 -7.23 -0.48 -10.30
CA LEU A 101 -6.41 -0.14 -11.47
C LEU A 101 -7.12 -0.48 -12.79
N SER A 102 -8.44 -0.56 -12.79
CA SER A 102 -9.23 -0.86 -13.98
C SER A 102 -8.90 0.09 -15.11
N SER A 103 -8.62 -0.48 -16.29
CA SER A 103 -8.19 0.24 -17.49
C SER A 103 -9.02 -0.13 -18.74
N HIS A 104 -10.21 -0.71 -18.55
CA HIS A 104 -11.06 -1.13 -19.66
C HIS A 104 -12.55 -1.07 -19.31
N GLY A 105 -13.37 -0.68 -20.29
CA GLY A 105 -14.82 -0.64 -20.18
C GLY A 105 -15.34 0.53 -19.34
N ASN A 106 -16.60 0.43 -18.90
CA ASN A 106 -17.18 1.43 -18.00
C ASN A 106 -16.81 1.08 -16.54
N THR A 107 -15.90 1.82 -15.95
CA THR A 107 -15.37 1.60 -14.60
C THR A 107 -16.32 2.08 -13.49
N ILE A 108 -17.24 3.00 -13.79
CA ILE A 108 -18.11 3.65 -12.80
C ILE A 108 -18.94 2.64 -11.96
N PRO A 109 -19.61 1.63 -12.55
CA PRO A 109 -20.38 0.68 -11.77
C PRO A 109 -19.52 -0.14 -10.79
N PHE A 110 -18.34 -0.56 -11.20
CA PHE A 110 -17.43 -1.31 -10.35
C PHE A 110 -16.89 -0.45 -9.21
N ARG A 111 -16.44 0.77 -9.51
CA ARG A 111 -15.98 1.73 -8.49
C ARG A 111 -17.04 2.03 -7.45
N ARG A 112 -18.31 2.24 -7.88
CA ARG A 112 -19.45 2.44 -6.96
C ARG A 112 -19.77 1.18 -6.16
N LYS A 113 -19.62 0.00 -6.74
CA LYS A 113 -19.78 -1.27 -6.03
C LYS A 113 -18.70 -1.42 -4.95
N LEU A 114 -17.44 -1.12 -5.27
CA LEU A 114 -16.34 -1.12 -4.29
C LEU A 114 -16.67 -0.22 -3.10
N THR A 115 -17.01 1.04 -3.33
CA THR A 115 -17.28 2.02 -2.27
C THR A 115 -18.59 1.78 -1.52
N SER A 116 -19.45 0.88 -1.98
CA SER A 116 -20.70 0.49 -1.30
C SER A 116 -20.59 -0.83 -0.53
N GLU A 117 -19.68 -1.73 -0.90
CA GLU A 117 -19.63 -3.09 -0.36
C GLU A 117 -18.29 -3.44 0.32
N CYS A 118 -17.19 -2.81 -0.07
CA CYS A 118 -15.86 -3.11 0.46
C CYS A 118 -15.55 -2.22 1.67
N PRO A 119 -15.24 -2.78 2.86
CA PRO A 119 -14.92 -1.98 4.05
C PRO A 119 -13.49 -1.44 4.07
N ALA A 120 -12.59 -1.90 3.19
CA ALA A 120 -11.22 -1.41 3.12
C ALA A 120 -11.17 -0.02 2.43
N MET A 121 -10.10 0.73 2.66
CA MET A 121 -9.85 1.99 1.93
C MET A 121 -9.80 1.73 0.43
N ILE A 122 -10.51 2.52 -0.37
CA ILE A 122 -10.52 2.40 -1.83
C ILE A 122 -9.66 3.49 -2.45
N GLY A 123 -8.65 3.06 -3.20
CA GLY A 123 -7.79 3.93 -4.00
C GLY A 123 -8.04 3.78 -5.49
N THR A 124 -7.77 4.82 -6.26
CA THR A 124 -7.84 4.80 -7.73
C THR A 124 -6.75 5.67 -8.37
N VAL A 125 -6.56 5.49 -9.68
CA VAL A 125 -5.65 6.29 -10.50
C VAL A 125 -6.46 6.99 -11.61
N PRO A 126 -6.99 8.20 -11.38
CA PRO A 126 -7.94 8.87 -12.27
C PRO A 126 -7.47 9.01 -13.72
N VAL A 127 -6.16 9.14 -13.97
CA VAL A 127 -5.62 9.25 -15.35
C VAL A 127 -5.96 8.03 -16.22
N TYR A 128 -6.11 6.83 -15.66
CA TYR A 128 -6.53 5.66 -16.43
C TYR A 128 -7.94 5.82 -16.97
N ASP A 129 -8.81 6.35 -16.13
CA ASP A 129 -10.21 6.53 -16.48
C ASP A 129 -10.44 7.72 -17.42
N SER A 130 -9.53 8.70 -17.45
CA SER A 130 -9.68 9.87 -18.31
C SER A 130 -9.82 9.52 -19.79
N VAL A 131 -8.97 8.59 -20.28
CA VAL A 131 -9.03 8.10 -21.69
C VAL A 131 -10.28 7.25 -21.91
N ILE A 132 -10.60 6.37 -20.94
CA ILE A 132 -11.70 5.41 -21.05
C ILE A 132 -13.05 6.13 -20.97
N HIS A 133 -13.21 7.05 -20.03
CA HIS A 133 -14.45 7.78 -19.79
C HIS A 133 -14.88 8.60 -21.01
N TYR A 134 -13.93 9.31 -21.62
CA TYR A 134 -14.23 10.15 -22.78
C TYR A 134 -14.17 9.41 -24.10
N GLN A 135 -13.58 8.20 -24.16
CA GLN A 135 -13.37 7.41 -25.37
C GLN A 135 -12.71 8.24 -26.49
N ARG A 136 -11.71 9.04 -26.11
CA ARG A 136 -10.95 9.91 -27.01
C ARG A 136 -9.47 9.60 -26.94
N ASP A 137 -8.74 9.92 -28.01
CA ASP A 137 -7.28 9.80 -28.04
C ASP A 137 -6.65 10.73 -27.00
N LEU A 138 -5.54 10.29 -26.42
CA LEU A 138 -4.88 10.95 -25.31
C LEU A 138 -4.55 12.42 -25.57
N ASP A 139 -4.08 12.74 -26.78
CA ASP A 139 -3.70 14.08 -27.24
C ASP A 139 -4.89 15.02 -27.51
N THR A 140 -6.10 14.48 -27.51
CA THR A 140 -7.35 15.26 -27.68
C THR A 140 -8.01 15.61 -26.34
N LEU A 141 -7.50 15.05 -25.24
CA LEU A 141 -7.96 15.39 -23.89
C LEU A 141 -7.42 16.76 -23.48
N THR A 142 -8.24 17.52 -22.79
CA THR A 142 -7.87 18.81 -22.20
C THR A 142 -7.51 18.63 -20.73
N ALA A 143 -6.79 19.59 -20.14
CA ALA A 143 -6.52 19.61 -18.71
C ALA A 143 -7.81 19.48 -17.88
N LYS A 144 -8.90 20.12 -18.31
CA LYS A 144 -10.20 20.05 -17.65
C LYS A 144 -10.76 18.62 -17.62
N ASP A 145 -10.60 17.84 -18.69
CA ASP A 145 -11.08 16.45 -18.73
C ASP A 145 -10.42 15.59 -17.63
N PHE A 146 -9.13 15.79 -17.35
CA PHE A 146 -8.44 15.09 -16.24
C PHE A 146 -8.97 15.51 -14.87
N ILE A 147 -9.23 16.81 -14.67
CA ILE A 147 -9.75 17.31 -13.39
C ILE A 147 -11.19 16.86 -13.15
N ASP A 148 -12.03 16.86 -14.18
CA ASP A 148 -13.42 16.38 -14.08
C ASP A 148 -13.47 14.89 -13.69
N VAL A 149 -12.54 14.07 -14.15
CA VAL A 149 -12.44 12.66 -13.74
C VAL A 149 -11.99 12.51 -12.27
N VAL A 150 -11.09 13.36 -11.78
CA VAL A 150 -10.75 13.38 -10.34
C VAL A 150 -12.01 13.66 -9.51
N ARG A 151 -12.82 14.65 -9.92
CA ARG A 151 -14.10 14.96 -9.27
C ARG A 151 -15.07 13.79 -9.31
N LEU A 152 -15.17 13.09 -10.43
CA LEU A 152 -16.02 11.92 -10.59
C LEU A 152 -15.66 10.81 -9.59
N HIS A 153 -14.36 10.50 -9.44
CA HIS A 153 -13.87 9.51 -8.48
C HIS A 153 -14.17 9.92 -7.03
N ALA A 154 -13.96 11.20 -6.70
CA ALA A 154 -14.29 11.73 -5.38
C ALA A 154 -15.79 11.61 -5.06
N GLN A 155 -16.66 11.91 -6.02
CA GLN A 155 -18.13 11.77 -5.89
C GLN A 155 -18.56 10.32 -5.69
N ASP A 156 -17.90 9.38 -6.36
CA ASP A 156 -18.18 7.94 -6.28
C ASP A 156 -17.71 7.32 -4.95
N GLY A 157 -17.07 8.10 -4.06
CA GLY A 157 -16.72 7.66 -2.71
C GLY A 157 -15.30 7.10 -2.55
N VAL A 158 -14.41 7.31 -3.53
CA VAL A 158 -13.01 6.88 -3.45
C VAL A 158 -12.29 7.61 -2.31
N ASP A 159 -11.55 6.89 -1.46
CA ASP A 159 -10.92 7.41 -0.25
C ASP A 159 -9.59 8.10 -0.52
N PHE A 160 -8.84 7.60 -1.52
CA PHE A 160 -7.61 8.25 -1.96
C PHE A 160 -7.41 8.11 -3.46
N VAL A 161 -6.79 9.12 -4.05
CA VAL A 161 -6.51 9.15 -5.49
C VAL A 161 -5.01 9.31 -5.74
N THR A 162 -4.45 8.45 -6.60
CA THR A 162 -3.06 8.59 -7.04
C THR A 162 -2.99 9.55 -8.22
N LEU A 163 -2.26 10.64 -8.00
CA LEU A 163 -2.06 11.71 -8.98
C LEU A 163 -0.56 11.98 -9.18
N HIS A 164 -0.09 11.84 -10.40
CA HIS A 164 1.32 12.04 -10.76
C HIS A 164 1.62 13.54 -10.96
N CYS A 165 1.47 14.32 -9.88
CA CYS A 165 1.66 15.78 -9.90
C CYS A 165 3.14 16.19 -9.96
N GLY A 166 4.06 15.26 -9.66
CA GLY A 166 5.48 15.58 -9.48
C GLY A 166 6.26 15.80 -10.77
N ILE A 167 5.81 15.33 -11.92
CA ILE A 167 6.46 15.57 -13.22
C ILE A 167 5.97 16.86 -13.84
N THR A 168 6.89 17.58 -14.51
CA THR A 168 6.62 18.84 -15.21
C THR A 168 7.31 18.82 -16.56
N ARG A 169 7.11 19.84 -17.38
CA ARG A 169 7.83 19.97 -18.66
C ARG A 169 9.35 19.92 -18.47
N LYS A 170 9.87 20.43 -17.36
CA LYS A 170 11.29 20.33 -17.03
C LYS A 170 11.74 18.85 -16.87
N THR A 171 10.88 17.98 -16.38
CA THR A 171 11.16 16.54 -16.25
C THR A 171 11.36 15.89 -17.62
N ILE A 172 10.68 16.37 -18.69
CA ILE A 172 10.87 15.87 -20.05
C ILE A 172 12.31 16.07 -20.50
N ASP A 173 12.86 17.28 -20.30
CA ASP A 173 14.22 17.61 -20.68
C ASP A 173 15.25 16.81 -19.86
N GLN A 174 14.95 16.59 -18.60
CA GLN A 174 15.82 15.78 -17.72
C GLN A 174 15.87 14.32 -18.18
N ILE A 175 14.74 13.67 -18.44
CA ILE A 175 14.69 12.28 -18.91
C ILE A 175 15.44 12.14 -20.25
N ARG A 176 15.28 13.10 -21.16
CA ARG A 176 16.02 13.13 -22.44
C ARG A 176 17.54 13.22 -22.25
N ASN A 177 18.00 13.96 -21.24
CA ASN A 177 19.41 14.23 -21.00
C ASN A 177 20.09 13.16 -20.14
N HIS A 178 19.39 12.56 -19.16
CA HIS A 178 19.99 11.62 -18.19
C HIS A 178 19.99 10.15 -18.62
N LYS A 179 19.29 9.81 -19.72
CA LYS A 179 19.31 8.46 -20.31
C LYS A 179 19.08 7.33 -19.30
N ARG A 180 17.97 7.40 -18.57
CA ARG A 180 17.54 6.29 -17.70
C ARG A 180 17.44 4.99 -18.52
N LYS A 181 17.75 3.85 -17.88
CA LYS A 181 17.61 2.54 -18.55
C LYS A 181 16.17 2.19 -18.88
N MET A 182 15.26 2.40 -17.93
CA MET A 182 13.85 2.04 -18.05
C MET A 182 12.91 3.25 -18.29
N ASN A 183 13.46 4.46 -18.36
CA ASN A 183 12.68 5.71 -18.48
C ASN A 183 11.60 5.84 -17.39
N ILE A 184 10.33 6.00 -17.75
CA ILE A 184 9.17 6.05 -16.86
C ILE A 184 8.43 4.71 -16.94
N VAL A 185 8.40 3.97 -15.84
CA VAL A 185 7.71 2.68 -15.73
C VAL A 185 6.36 2.78 -15.03
N SER A 186 6.08 3.90 -14.36
CA SER A 186 4.76 4.19 -13.82
C SER A 186 3.74 4.31 -14.93
N ARG A 187 2.70 3.46 -14.94
CA ARG A 187 1.65 3.50 -15.97
C ARG A 187 0.95 4.86 -16.02
N GLY A 188 0.54 5.40 -14.86
CA GLY A 188 -0.09 6.71 -14.77
C GLY A 188 0.87 7.84 -15.12
N GLY A 189 2.10 7.78 -14.60
CA GLY A 189 3.15 8.75 -14.91
C GLY A 189 3.48 8.80 -16.40
N SER A 190 3.56 7.64 -17.07
CA SER A 190 3.84 7.57 -18.52
C SER A 190 2.72 8.15 -19.36
N LEU A 191 1.46 7.99 -18.97
CA LEU A 191 0.32 8.61 -19.67
C LEU A 191 0.36 10.15 -19.57
N VAL A 192 0.59 10.68 -18.36
CA VAL A 192 0.74 12.14 -18.18
C VAL A 192 1.94 12.66 -18.97
N PHE A 193 3.09 11.96 -18.89
CA PHE A 193 4.28 12.34 -19.61
C PHE A 193 4.07 12.33 -21.14
N ALA A 194 3.39 11.29 -21.67
CA ALA A 194 3.05 11.21 -23.09
C ALA A 194 2.13 12.37 -23.51
N TRP A 195 1.10 12.66 -22.72
CA TRP A 195 0.20 13.79 -22.98
C TRP A 195 0.96 15.12 -23.05
N MET A 196 1.82 15.40 -22.08
CA MET A 196 2.67 16.60 -22.08
C MET A 196 3.59 16.68 -23.31
N CYS A 197 4.14 15.55 -23.76
CA CYS A 197 4.98 15.51 -24.96
C CYS A 197 4.20 15.74 -26.25
N MET A 198 2.97 15.23 -26.35
CA MET A 198 2.13 15.32 -27.54
C MET A 198 1.48 16.70 -27.68
N THR A 199 1.02 17.27 -26.58
CA THR A 199 0.31 18.57 -26.58
C THR A 199 1.26 19.76 -26.44
N GLY A 200 2.42 19.58 -25.81
CA GLY A 200 3.32 20.66 -25.41
C GLY A 200 2.84 21.44 -24.20
N GLU A 201 1.75 21.02 -23.55
CA GLU A 201 1.20 21.65 -22.35
C GLU A 201 1.89 21.16 -21.07
N GLU A 202 1.67 21.84 -19.94
CA GLU A 202 2.16 21.44 -18.64
C GLU A 202 1.27 20.30 -18.08
N ASN A 203 1.81 19.54 -17.13
CA ASN A 203 1.09 18.52 -16.41
C ASN A 203 -0.20 19.06 -15.77
N PRO A 204 -1.38 18.59 -16.16
CA PRO A 204 -2.64 19.14 -15.67
C PRO A 204 -2.82 18.98 -14.16
N PHE A 205 -2.30 17.90 -13.56
CA PHE A 205 -2.38 17.68 -12.12
C PHE A 205 -1.43 18.60 -11.33
N TYR A 206 -0.35 19.08 -11.95
CA TYR A 206 0.54 20.08 -11.36
C TYR A 206 -0.02 21.50 -11.51
N GLU A 207 -0.44 21.84 -12.73
CA GLU A 207 -0.90 23.19 -13.06
C GLU A 207 -2.19 23.56 -12.34
N TYR A 208 -3.15 22.63 -12.28
CA TYR A 208 -4.45 22.82 -11.63
C TYR A 208 -4.52 22.19 -10.23
N TYR A 209 -3.38 22.09 -9.53
CA TYR A 209 -3.30 21.43 -8.24
C TYR A 209 -4.24 22.03 -7.20
N ASP A 210 -4.41 23.36 -7.17
CA ASP A 210 -5.30 24.04 -6.22
C ASP A 210 -6.79 23.68 -6.43
N GLU A 211 -7.22 23.47 -7.68
CA GLU A 211 -8.57 23.02 -7.99
C GLU A 211 -8.77 21.56 -7.53
N ILE A 212 -7.75 20.71 -7.71
CA ILE A 212 -7.76 19.34 -7.19
C ILE A 212 -7.88 19.35 -5.66
N LEU A 213 -7.13 20.21 -4.98
CA LEU A 213 -7.20 20.35 -3.52
C LEU A 213 -8.60 20.75 -3.05
N ASP A 214 -9.28 21.65 -3.77
CA ASP A 214 -10.64 22.04 -3.45
C ASP A 214 -11.62 20.86 -3.62
N ILE A 215 -11.45 20.01 -4.66
CA ILE A 215 -12.22 18.77 -4.83
C ILE A 215 -11.94 17.79 -3.66
N CYS A 216 -10.67 17.55 -3.36
CA CYS A 216 -10.29 16.61 -2.28
C CYS A 216 -10.81 17.08 -0.93
N ARG A 217 -10.76 18.39 -0.65
CA ARG A 217 -11.33 18.97 0.57
C ARG A 217 -12.85 18.81 0.65
N GLU A 218 -13.55 18.97 -0.47
CA GLU A 218 -15.02 18.83 -0.54
C GLU A 218 -15.49 17.43 -0.16
N TYR A 219 -14.76 16.38 -0.58
CA TYR A 219 -15.15 14.97 -0.40
C TYR A 219 -14.37 14.24 0.69
N ASP A 220 -13.38 14.87 1.32
CA ASP A 220 -12.42 14.27 2.27
C ASP A 220 -11.61 13.13 1.62
N VAL A 221 -11.08 13.41 0.44
CA VAL A 221 -10.21 12.50 -0.31
C VAL A 221 -8.75 12.78 0.04
N THR A 222 -8.00 11.74 0.34
CA THR A 222 -6.55 11.81 0.52
C THR A 222 -5.86 11.79 -0.85
N ILE A 223 -4.86 12.63 -1.07
CA ILE A 223 -4.04 12.55 -2.27
C ILE A 223 -2.88 11.59 -2.01
N SER A 224 -2.75 10.56 -2.87
CA SER A 224 -1.52 9.79 -3.02
C SER A 224 -0.70 10.47 -4.12
N LEU A 225 0.35 11.19 -3.74
CA LEU A 225 1.24 11.88 -4.69
C LEU A 225 2.10 10.85 -5.40
N GLY A 226 1.73 10.53 -6.63
CA GLY A 226 2.33 9.45 -7.42
C GLY A 226 3.75 9.75 -7.86
N ASP A 227 4.60 8.74 -7.85
CA ASP A 227 6.00 8.74 -8.23
C ASP A 227 6.19 8.32 -9.70
N ALA A 228 5.95 9.22 -10.64
CA ALA A 228 6.11 8.93 -12.08
C ALA A 228 7.53 8.43 -12.40
N CYS A 229 8.54 9.02 -11.76
CA CYS A 229 9.95 8.70 -11.93
C CYS A 229 10.46 7.61 -11.00
N ARG A 230 9.59 6.78 -10.40
CA ARG A 230 10.08 5.63 -9.63
C ARG A 230 10.97 4.74 -10.50
N PRO A 231 12.08 4.20 -9.98
CA PRO A 231 12.95 3.33 -10.74
C PRO A 231 12.27 2.00 -11.09
N GLY A 232 12.39 1.59 -12.35
CA GLY A 232 11.93 0.29 -12.86
C GLY A 232 13.03 -0.75 -12.95
N CYS A 233 14.25 -0.40 -12.58
CA CYS A 233 15.41 -1.28 -12.42
C CYS A 233 16.38 -0.67 -11.41
N LEU A 234 17.25 -1.51 -10.86
CA LEU A 234 18.22 -1.05 -9.85
C LEU A 234 19.16 0.06 -10.34
N ALA A 235 19.45 0.08 -11.65
CA ALA A 235 20.35 1.06 -12.23
C ALA A 235 19.78 2.48 -12.28
N ASP A 236 18.47 2.64 -12.23
CA ASP A 236 17.79 3.94 -12.23
C ASP A 236 17.43 4.41 -10.80
N ALA A 237 17.77 3.61 -9.78
CA ALA A 237 17.46 3.93 -8.39
C ALA A 237 18.22 5.17 -7.91
N THR A 238 17.51 6.04 -7.19
CA THR A 238 18.09 7.25 -6.55
C THR A 238 18.72 8.22 -7.58
N ASP A 239 18.26 8.18 -8.83
CA ASP A 239 18.75 9.08 -9.86
C ASP A 239 18.16 10.51 -9.72
N VAL A 240 18.68 11.43 -10.53
CA VAL A 240 18.24 12.84 -10.52
C VAL A 240 16.73 12.98 -10.78
N CYS A 241 16.17 12.16 -11.69
CA CYS A 241 14.75 12.24 -12.02
C CYS A 241 13.86 11.86 -10.83
N GLN A 242 14.21 10.77 -10.14
CA GLN A 242 13.50 10.33 -8.93
C GLN A 242 13.60 11.38 -7.81
N ILE A 243 14.80 11.90 -7.54
CA ILE A 243 15.02 12.82 -6.43
C ILE A 243 14.38 14.20 -6.72
N GLU A 244 14.46 14.72 -7.94
CA GLU A 244 13.85 15.99 -8.28
C GLU A 244 12.32 15.92 -8.22
N GLU A 245 11.72 14.81 -8.67
CA GLU A 245 10.29 14.57 -8.47
C GLU A 245 9.95 14.58 -6.98
N LEU A 246 10.71 13.85 -6.15
CA LEU A 246 10.46 13.79 -4.71
C LEU A 246 10.53 15.17 -4.05
N VAL A 247 11.47 16.05 -4.44
CA VAL A 247 11.53 17.42 -3.95
C VAL A 247 10.24 18.17 -4.26
N ARG A 248 9.72 18.02 -5.47
CA ARG A 248 8.46 18.67 -5.88
C ARG A 248 7.26 18.08 -5.14
N LEU A 249 7.23 16.77 -4.90
CA LEU A 249 6.19 16.14 -4.09
C LEU A 249 6.19 16.69 -2.66
N GLY A 250 7.36 16.99 -2.09
CA GLY A 250 7.48 17.64 -0.79
C GLY A 250 6.90 19.08 -0.78
N GLU A 251 7.07 19.84 -1.85
CA GLU A 251 6.46 21.17 -2.01
C GLU A 251 4.93 21.08 -2.13
N LEU A 252 4.44 20.14 -2.94
CA LEU A 252 3.01 19.88 -3.12
C LEU A 252 2.33 19.41 -1.83
N THR A 253 3.04 18.60 -1.03
CA THR A 253 2.58 18.16 0.30
C THR A 253 2.26 19.36 1.20
N LYS A 254 3.14 20.36 1.26
CA LYS A 254 2.90 21.60 2.05
C LYS A 254 1.66 22.33 1.59
N ARG A 255 1.53 22.52 0.27
CA ARG A 255 0.36 23.21 -0.32
C ARG A 255 -0.95 22.48 0.00
N ALA A 256 -0.96 21.14 -0.03
CA ALA A 256 -2.13 20.37 0.35
C ALA A 256 -2.49 20.56 1.83
N TRP A 257 -1.49 20.51 2.70
CA TRP A 257 -1.70 20.71 4.14
C TRP A 257 -2.18 22.13 4.48
N GLU A 258 -1.78 23.17 3.73
CA GLU A 258 -2.30 24.53 3.88
C GLU A 258 -3.81 24.62 3.61
N LYS A 259 -4.34 23.69 2.79
CA LYS A 259 -5.78 23.57 2.51
C LYS A 259 -6.47 22.47 3.33
N ASP A 260 -5.82 21.94 4.36
CA ASP A 260 -6.32 20.82 5.20
C ASP A 260 -6.58 19.52 4.42
N VAL A 261 -5.89 19.30 3.30
CA VAL A 261 -5.98 18.06 2.52
C VAL A 261 -4.89 17.09 2.94
N GLN A 262 -5.28 15.86 3.30
CA GLN A 262 -4.35 14.80 3.65
C GLN A 262 -3.57 14.30 2.43
N VAL A 263 -2.31 13.91 2.65
CA VAL A 263 -1.40 13.43 1.62
C VAL A 263 -0.71 12.16 2.08
N MET A 264 -0.55 11.22 1.17
CA MET A 264 0.47 10.18 1.19
C MET A 264 1.40 10.44 0.00
N VAL A 265 2.68 10.12 0.15
CA VAL A 265 3.66 10.25 -0.94
C VAL A 265 4.01 8.86 -1.43
N GLU A 266 3.96 8.63 -2.75
CA GLU A 266 4.41 7.37 -3.33
C GLU A 266 5.93 7.37 -3.49
N GLY A 267 6.51 6.20 -3.46
CA GLY A 267 7.96 6.05 -3.54
C GLY A 267 8.40 4.69 -4.00
N PRO A 268 9.73 4.47 -4.01
CA PRO A 268 10.40 3.82 -5.11
C PRO A 268 9.99 2.36 -5.31
N GLY A 269 10.14 1.90 -6.57
CA GLY A 269 9.95 0.52 -6.97
C GLY A 269 11.24 -0.30 -6.81
N HIS A 270 12.09 -0.35 -7.84
CA HIS A 270 13.33 -1.12 -7.82
C HIS A 270 14.47 -0.34 -7.17
N VAL A 271 14.95 -0.79 -6.01
CA VAL A 271 16.02 -0.11 -5.27
C VAL A 271 16.99 -1.14 -4.69
N PRO A 272 18.31 -1.01 -4.90
CA PRO A 272 19.28 -1.87 -4.23
C PRO A 272 19.10 -1.82 -2.71
N LEU A 273 19.25 -2.96 -2.05
CA LEU A 273 18.91 -3.11 -0.62
C LEU A 273 19.63 -2.09 0.28
N ASP A 274 20.87 -1.77 -0.03
CA ASP A 274 21.70 -0.79 0.69
C ASP A 274 21.23 0.67 0.54
N GLN A 275 20.39 0.97 -0.46
CA GLN A 275 19.85 2.30 -0.69
C GLN A 275 18.41 2.48 -0.14
N VAL A 276 17.72 1.41 0.27
CA VAL A 276 16.34 1.48 0.72
C VAL A 276 16.19 2.42 1.92
N GLU A 277 17.01 2.25 2.97
CA GLU A 277 16.95 3.10 4.16
C GLU A 277 17.22 4.58 3.82
N ALA A 278 18.20 4.86 2.95
CA ALA A 278 18.51 6.22 2.53
C ALA A 278 17.32 6.88 1.83
N ASN A 279 16.63 6.16 0.93
CA ASN A 279 15.41 6.66 0.27
C ASN A 279 14.32 7.01 1.27
N MET A 280 14.09 6.18 2.30
CA MET A 280 13.09 6.45 3.35
C MET A 280 13.45 7.73 4.12
N LYS A 281 14.70 7.89 4.53
CA LYS A 281 15.17 9.06 5.28
C LYS A 281 15.09 10.34 4.46
N VAL A 282 15.43 10.29 3.19
CA VAL A 282 15.34 11.44 2.27
C VAL A 282 13.88 11.87 2.11
N GLN A 283 12.96 10.94 1.89
CA GLN A 283 11.54 11.25 1.80
C GLN A 283 11.01 11.89 3.10
N GLN A 284 11.30 11.29 4.25
CA GLN A 284 10.84 11.82 5.54
C GLN A 284 11.31 13.27 5.76
N SER A 285 12.55 13.57 5.35
CA SER A 285 13.09 14.92 5.46
C SER A 285 12.43 15.90 4.48
N ILE A 286 12.35 15.54 3.20
CA ILE A 286 11.83 16.42 2.13
C ILE A 286 10.32 16.60 2.26
N CYS A 287 9.59 15.51 2.54
CA CYS A 287 8.12 15.51 2.66
C CYS A 287 7.64 15.66 4.12
N GLN A 288 8.51 16.08 5.04
CA GLN A 288 8.21 16.48 6.42
C GLN A 288 7.48 15.44 7.25
N GLY A 289 7.75 14.17 6.99
CA GLY A 289 7.14 13.04 7.70
C GLY A 289 5.74 12.67 7.19
N ALA A 290 5.33 13.13 6.03
CA ALA A 290 4.13 12.62 5.36
C ALA A 290 4.22 11.11 5.17
N PRO A 291 3.11 10.36 5.29
CA PRO A 291 3.09 8.92 5.10
C PRO A 291 3.72 8.52 3.77
N PHE A 292 4.62 7.52 3.80
CA PHE A 292 5.31 7.04 2.62
C PHE A 292 4.73 5.69 2.18
N TYR A 293 4.23 5.65 0.95
CA TYR A 293 3.64 4.50 0.29
C TYR A 293 4.60 3.98 -0.78
N VAL A 294 5.13 2.77 -0.63
CA VAL A 294 6.20 2.24 -1.47
C VAL A 294 5.78 1.00 -2.25
N LEU A 295 6.30 0.84 -3.46
CA LEU A 295 6.11 -0.34 -4.30
C LEU A 295 7.24 -1.33 -4.02
N GLY A 296 7.06 -2.19 -3.06
CA GLY A 296 8.08 -3.11 -2.58
C GLY A 296 8.89 -2.51 -1.42
N PRO A 297 10.14 -2.02 -1.60
CA PRO A 297 10.93 -2.01 -2.84
C PRO A 297 11.41 -3.39 -3.31
N ILE A 298 11.50 -3.55 -4.65
CA ILE A 298 12.04 -4.75 -5.29
C ILE A 298 13.56 -4.62 -5.31
N VAL A 299 14.27 -5.52 -4.61
CA VAL A 299 15.69 -5.35 -4.32
C VAL A 299 16.63 -6.04 -5.29
N THR A 300 16.10 -6.72 -6.32
CA THR A 300 16.86 -7.31 -7.43
C THR A 300 16.00 -7.45 -8.66
N ASP A 301 16.61 -7.30 -9.86
CA ASP A 301 15.89 -7.35 -11.14
C ASP A 301 15.90 -8.76 -11.76
N VAL A 302 16.57 -9.74 -11.16
CA VAL A 302 16.83 -11.05 -11.78
C VAL A 302 15.96 -12.19 -11.23
N ALA A 303 14.86 -11.87 -10.57
CA ALA A 303 13.99 -12.85 -9.92
C ALA A 303 12.53 -12.83 -10.42
N PRO A 304 12.26 -12.77 -11.75
CA PRO A 304 10.88 -12.82 -12.23
C PRO A 304 10.20 -14.13 -11.79
N GLY A 305 8.94 -14.02 -11.35
CA GLY A 305 8.20 -15.12 -10.73
C GLY A 305 8.40 -15.22 -9.20
N TYR A 306 9.32 -14.43 -8.64
CA TYR A 306 9.59 -14.32 -7.20
C TYR A 306 9.58 -12.89 -6.69
N ASP A 307 8.97 -11.96 -7.44
CA ASP A 307 8.97 -10.54 -7.09
C ASP A 307 8.28 -10.25 -5.75
N HIS A 308 7.32 -11.07 -5.33
CA HIS A 308 6.72 -11.01 -3.98
C HIS A 308 7.75 -11.25 -2.86
N ILE A 309 8.78 -12.08 -3.09
CA ILE A 309 9.86 -12.33 -2.13
C ILE A 309 10.83 -11.15 -2.12
N THR A 310 11.28 -10.67 -3.29
CA THR A 310 12.19 -9.54 -3.39
C THR A 310 11.59 -8.27 -2.82
N SER A 311 10.29 -8.06 -3.06
CA SER A 311 9.48 -7.00 -2.48
C SER A 311 9.31 -7.13 -0.97
N ALA A 312 9.12 -8.33 -0.43
CA ALA A 312 9.03 -8.55 1.02
C ALA A 312 10.34 -8.21 1.73
N ILE A 313 11.50 -8.54 1.13
CA ILE A 313 12.81 -8.19 1.66
C ILE A 313 12.98 -6.66 1.73
N GLY A 314 12.75 -5.98 0.61
CA GLY A 314 12.88 -4.52 0.55
C GLY A 314 11.80 -3.81 1.37
N GLY A 315 10.57 -4.33 1.35
CA GLY A 315 9.44 -3.81 2.12
C GLY A 315 9.66 -3.86 3.63
N ALA A 316 10.26 -4.93 4.14
CA ALA A 316 10.61 -5.02 5.56
C ALA A 316 11.63 -3.93 5.95
N VAL A 317 12.68 -3.74 5.14
CA VAL A 317 13.68 -2.69 5.38
C VAL A 317 13.06 -1.29 5.24
N ALA A 318 12.25 -1.06 4.21
CA ALA A 318 11.56 0.21 4.00
C ALA A 318 10.62 0.55 5.16
N ALA A 319 9.77 -0.38 5.56
CA ALA A 319 8.83 -0.16 6.66
C ALA A 319 9.53 0.05 8.00
N MET A 320 10.59 -0.70 8.30
CA MET A 320 11.42 -0.48 9.48
C MET A 320 12.06 0.92 9.47
N SER A 321 12.40 1.44 8.28
CA SER A 321 13.08 2.72 8.09
C SER A 321 12.13 3.91 7.88
N GLY A 322 10.80 3.70 7.88
CA GLY A 322 9.82 4.79 7.88
C GLY A 322 8.71 4.73 6.85
N ALA A 323 8.70 3.76 5.94
CA ALA A 323 7.53 3.54 5.09
C ALA A 323 6.33 3.11 5.95
N ALA A 324 5.16 3.66 5.67
CA ALA A 324 3.93 3.42 6.42
C ALA A 324 2.94 2.51 5.67
N PHE A 325 3.12 2.37 4.36
CA PHE A 325 2.19 1.69 3.48
C PHE A 325 2.95 0.92 2.41
N LEU A 326 2.73 -0.37 2.33
CA LEU A 326 3.35 -1.26 1.35
C LEU A 326 2.34 -1.59 0.25
N CYS A 327 2.69 -1.30 -0.99
CA CYS A 327 2.03 -1.90 -2.13
C CYS A 327 2.46 -3.36 -2.22
N TYR A 328 1.50 -4.28 -2.22
CA TYR A 328 1.82 -5.67 -2.42
C TYR A 328 2.37 -5.91 -3.83
N VAL A 329 3.19 -6.92 -3.95
CA VAL A 329 3.71 -7.42 -5.22
C VAL A 329 3.44 -8.91 -5.29
N THR A 330 3.01 -9.41 -6.44
CA THR A 330 2.72 -10.82 -6.64
C THR A 330 3.86 -11.53 -7.38
N GLN A 331 3.84 -12.87 -7.41
CA GLN A 331 4.76 -13.64 -8.23
C GLN A 331 4.53 -13.43 -9.74
N ALA A 332 3.34 -12.94 -10.13
CA ALA A 332 2.99 -12.64 -11.50
C ALA A 332 3.46 -11.25 -11.96
N GLU A 333 4.06 -10.46 -11.07
CA GLU A 333 4.54 -9.11 -11.41
C GLU A 333 5.47 -9.15 -12.63
N HIS A 334 5.31 -8.20 -13.54
CA HIS A 334 6.01 -8.14 -14.83
C HIS A 334 5.76 -9.32 -15.81
N LEU A 335 4.96 -10.33 -15.45
CA LEU A 335 4.73 -11.54 -16.23
C LEU A 335 3.29 -11.69 -16.71
N ALA A 336 2.30 -11.50 -15.82
CA ALA A 336 0.89 -11.73 -16.11
C ALA A 336 -0.04 -10.98 -15.16
N LEU A 337 -1.33 -10.96 -15.49
CA LEU A 337 -2.36 -10.50 -14.54
C LEU A 337 -2.50 -11.57 -13.43
N PRO A 338 -2.42 -11.16 -12.14
CA PRO A 338 -2.45 -12.13 -11.04
C PRO A 338 -3.80 -12.83 -10.92
N ASN A 339 -3.76 -14.13 -10.70
CA ASN A 339 -4.89 -14.94 -10.28
C ASN A 339 -5.07 -14.86 -8.75
N LEU A 340 -6.09 -15.55 -8.20
CA LEU A 340 -6.39 -15.51 -6.76
C LEU A 340 -5.24 -16.04 -5.88
N GLU A 341 -4.56 -17.10 -6.33
CA GLU A 341 -3.41 -17.65 -5.60
C GLU A 341 -2.21 -16.69 -5.61
N ASP A 342 -1.95 -16.03 -6.74
CA ASP A 342 -0.92 -14.99 -6.83
C ASP A 342 -1.22 -13.83 -5.86
N VAL A 343 -2.48 -13.40 -5.79
CA VAL A 343 -2.95 -12.37 -4.85
C VAL A 343 -2.69 -12.81 -3.41
N LYS A 344 -3.06 -14.05 -3.05
CA LYS A 344 -2.83 -14.61 -1.72
C LYS A 344 -1.34 -14.62 -1.34
N GLN A 345 -0.49 -15.10 -2.21
CA GLN A 345 0.96 -15.15 -1.97
C GLN A 345 1.56 -13.74 -1.81
N GLY A 346 1.16 -12.79 -2.64
CA GLY A 346 1.60 -11.40 -2.53
C GLY A 346 1.17 -10.73 -1.22
N ILE A 347 -0.07 -10.98 -0.77
CA ILE A 347 -0.57 -10.45 0.51
C ILE A 347 0.23 -11.06 1.67
N MET A 348 0.45 -12.38 1.68
CA MET A 348 1.19 -13.03 2.75
C MET A 348 2.64 -12.54 2.81
N ALA A 349 3.32 -12.39 1.68
CA ALA A 349 4.67 -11.85 1.62
C ALA A 349 4.73 -10.43 2.21
N SER A 350 3.78 -9.56 1.85
CA SER A 350 3.70 -8.19 2.34
C SER A 350 3.33 -8.12 3.83
N LYS A 351 2.43 -8.99 4.32
CA LYS A 351 2.09 -9.10 5.75
C LYS A 351 3.29 -9.50 6.60
N ILE A 352 4.07 -10.47 6.12
CA ILE A 352 5.29 -10.91 6.82
C ILE A 352 6.30 -9.76 6.89
N ALA A 353 6.51 -9.04 5.79
CA ALA A 353 7.39 -7.88 5.75
C ALA A 353 6.93 -6.76 6.71
N ALA A 354 5.65 -6.40 6.67
CA ALA A 354 5.05 -5.39 7.52
C ALA A 354 5.16 -5.77 9.01
N HIS A 355 4.82 -7.02 9.36
CA HIS A 355 4.88 -7.49 10.74
C HIS A 355 6.31 -7.51 11.30
N ALA A 356 7.27 -8.00 10.53
CA ALA A 356 8.69 -7.99 10.92
C ALA A 356 9.20 -6.55 11.17
N ALA A 357 8.80 -5.61 10.32
CA ALA A 357 9.13 -4.20 10.49
C ALA A 357 8.43 -3.57 11.71
N ASP A 358 7.16 -3.92 11.96
CA ASP A 358 6.41 -3.41 13.10
C ASP A 358 7.00 -3.86 14.44
N ILE A 359 7.49 -5.10 14.52
CA ILE A 359 8.27 -5.59 15.68
C ILE A 359 9.55 -4.74 15.85
N ALA A 360 10.29 -4.53 14.77
CA ALA A 360 11.55 -3.77 14.80
C ALA A 360 11.35 -2.30 15.21
N LYS A 361 10.25 -1.67 14.77
CA LYS A 361 9.84 -0.31 15.16
C LYS A 361 9.30 -0.22 16.60
N GLY A 362 8.99 -1.34 17.23
CA GLY A 362 8.35 -1.36 18.54
C GLY A 362 6.88 -0.91 18.53
N VAL A 363 6.16 -1.17 17.43
CA VAL A 363 4.73 -0.88 17.36
C VAL A 363 3.98 -1.63 18.47
N ARG A 364 3.04 -0.95 19.13
CA ARG A 364 2.31 -1.48 20.29
C ARG A 364 1.63 -2.80 19.96
N GLY A 365 1.97 -3.84 20.74
CA GLY A 365 1.40 -5.18 20.61
C GLY A 365 1.90 -6.00 19.42
N ALA A 366 2.79 -5.48 18.56
CA ALA A 366 3.28 -6.22 17.40
C ALA A 366 3.91 -7.56 17.78
N ARG A 367 4.69 -7.61 18.88
CA ARG A 367 5.39 -8.83 19.31
C ARG A 367 4.50 -9.84 20.06
N GLU A 368 3.35 -9.43 20.56
CA GLU A 368 2.52 -10.29 21.41
C GLU A 368 2.07 -11.59 20.75
N ILE A 369 1.83 -11.57 19.43
CA ILE A 369 1.42 -12.76 18.70
C ILE A 369 2.58 -13.75 18.54
N ASP A 370 3.82 -13.25 18.36
CA ASP A 370 5.03 -14.08 18.29
C ASP A 370 5.33 -14.74 19.64
N ASP A 371 5.15 -14.03 20.73
CA ASP A 371 5.33 -14.57 22.08
C ASP A 371 4.29 -15.68 22.36
N LYS A 372 3.02 -15.49 21.96
CA LYS A 372 1.98 -16.54 22.02
C LYS A 372 2.33 -17.75 21.14
N MET A 373 2.80 -17.51 19.93
CA MET A 373 3.26 -18.57 19.03
C MET A 373 4.43 -19.34 19.65
N ALA A 374 5.39 -18.65 20.26
CA ALA A 374 6.52 -19.31 20.94
C ALA A 374 6.06 -20.20 22.11
N ASP A 375 5.08 -19.74 22.91
CA ASP A 375 4.50 -20.53 23.99
C ASP A 375 3.74 -21.76 23.46
N ALA A 376 2.96 -21.60 22.39
CA ALA A 376 2.26 -22.70 21.75
C ALA A 376 3.24 -23.75 21.15
N ARG A 377 4.31 -23.27 20.49
CA ARG A 377 5.38 -24.13 19.97
C ARG A 377 6.12 -24.88 21.07
N ARG A 378 6.42 -24.24 22.19
CA ARG A 378 7.04 -24.88 23.34
C ARG A 378 6.19 -26.01 23.90
N LYS A 379 4.88 -25.84 23.90
CA LYS A 379 3.93 -26.86 24.37
C LYS A 379 3.61 -27.93 23.34
N LEU A 380 4.06 -27.78 22.09
CA LEU A 380 3.65 -28.58 20.93
C LEU A 380 2.13 -28.57 20.70
N ASP A 381 1.48 -27.47 21.09
CA ASP A 381 0.05 -27.23 20.90
C ASP A 381 -0.21 -26.69 19.49
N TRP A 382 -0.59 -27.58 18.61
CA TRP A 382 -0.79 -27.28 17.19
C TRP A 382 -1.99 -26.36 16.96
N GLU A 383 -3.09 -26.54 17.70
CA GLU A 383 -4.27 -25.70 17.53
C GLU A 383 -3.97 -24.25 17.93
N ALA A 384 -3.29 -24.04 19.07
CA ALA A 384 -2.85 -22.70 19.48
C ALA A 384 -1.84 -22.08 18.49
N GLN A 385 -1.01 -22.90 17.81
CA GLN A 385 -0.13 -22.43 16.74
C GLN A 385 -0.93 -21.97 15.51
N TRP A 386 -1.99 -22.70 15.14
CA TRP A 386 -2.86 -22.30 14.02
C TRP A 386 -3.58 -20.97 14.32
N GLU A 387 -4.04 -20.76 15.54
CA GLU A 387 -4.67 -19.50 15.97
C GLU A 387 -3.74 -18.29 15.87
N CYS A 388 -2.44 -18.51 16.02
CA CYS A 388 -1.43 -17.44 15.90
C CYS A 388 -0.91 -17.25 14.45
N ALA A 389 -1.17 -18.19 13.54
CA ALA A 389 -0.61 -18.18 12.19
C ALA A 389 -1.23 -17.07 11.32
N MET A 390 -0.43 -16.40 10.50
CA MET A 390 -0.92 -15.43 9.51
C MET A 390 -1.74 -16.08 8.40
N ASP A 391 -1.40 -17.33 8.02
CA ASP A 391 -2.13 -18.17 7.09
C ASP A 391 -2.33 -19.57 7.73
N PRO A 392 -3.34 -19.71 8.59
CA PRO A 392 -3.62 -20.99 9.27
C PRO A 392 -4.03 -22.09 8.31
N GLU A 393 -4.69 -21.76 7.19
CA GLU A 393 -5.15 -22.76 6.22
C GLU A 393 -3.97 -23.43 5.52
N THR A 394 -3.01 -22.66 5.02
CA THR A 394 -1.80 -23.20 4.40
C THR A 394 -0.98 -23.99 5.39
N ALA A 395 -0.82 -23.51 6.63
CA ALA A 395 -0.09 -24.22 7.67
C ALA A 395 -0.75 -25.57 8.02
N LYS A 396 -2.07 -25.60 8.25
CA LYS A 396 -2.85 -26.83 8.49
C LYS A 396 -2.78 -27.79 7.31
N ARG A 397 -2.90 -27.29 6.08
CA ARG A 397 -2.82 -28.12 4.87
C ARG A 397 -1.48 -28.82 4.77
N ILE A 398 -0.37 -28.10 4.89
CA ILE A 398 0.99 -28.66 4.82
C ILE A 398 1.20 -29.72 5.91
N TRP A 399 0.72 -29.46 7.13
CA TRP A 399 0.83 -30.39 8.25
C TRP A 399 0.02 -31.67 7.99
N ASN A 400 -1.23 -31.56 7.52
CA ASN A 400 -2.11 -32.68 7.22
C ASN A 400 -1.63 -33.53 6.06
N GLU A 401 -1.10 -32.91 4.98
CA GLU A 401 -0.53 -33.63 3.83
C GLU A 401 0.68 -34.52 4.19
N ARG A 402 1.38 -34.15 5.27
CA ARG A 402 2.62 -34.80 5.73
C ARG A 402 2.49 -35.22 7.19
N LYS A 403 1.34 -35.78 7.54
CA LYS A 403 0.99 -36.13 8.90
C LYS A 403 2.08 -36.98 9.57
N PRO A 404 2.54 -36.58 10.79
CA PRO A 404 3.56 -37.35 11.51
C PRO A 404 3.00 -38.67 12.04
N GLU A 405 3.90 -39.60 12.32
CA GLU A 405 3.55 -40.86 13.02
C GLU A 405 3.11 -40.58 14.48
N HIS A 406 3.60 -39.45 15.06
CA HIS A 406 3.27 -39.02 16.42
C HIS A 406 2.55 -37.67 16.34
N ASP A 407 1.44 -37.54 17.03
CA ASP A 407 0.59 -36.35 16.99
C ASP A 407 1.20 -35.12 17.73
N ASP A 408 2.22 -35.34 18.60
CA ASP A 408 2.87 -34.30 19.39
C ASP A 408 4.02 -33.59 18.66
N THR A 409 4.53 -34.14 17.55
CA THR A 409 5.65 -33.59 16.79
C THR A 409 5.37 -33.54 15.29
N CYS A 410 6.08 -32.67 14.56
CA CYS A 410 6.00 -32.68 13.10
C CYS A 410 6.85 -33.81 12.47
N SER A 411 6.53 -34.21 11.23
CA SER A 411 7.25 -35.26 10.50
C SER A 411 8.70 -34.90 10.14
N MET A 412 9.13 -33.63 10.29
CA MET A 412 10.50 -33.21 10.01
C MET A 412 11.51 -33.81 10.99
N CYS A 413 11.22 -33.77 12.29
CA CYS A 413 12.12 -34.24 13.33
C CYS A 413 11.62 -35.55 13.98
N GLY A 414 10.30 -35.80 14.03
CA GLY A 414 9.72 -36.98 14.68
C GLY A 414 10.21 -37.10 16.12
N LYS A 415 10.69 -38.31 16.48
CA LYS A 415 11.24 -38.59 17.81
C LYS A 415 12.47 -37.75 18.20
N PHE A 416 13.19 -37.22 17.21
CA PHE A 416 14.35 -36.30 17.45
C PHE A 416 13.95 -34.86 17.67
N CYS A 417 12.67 -34.56 17.88
CA CYS A 417 12.22 -33.17 18.13
C CYS A 417 12.91 -32.57 19.36
N ALA A 418 13.69 -31.51 19.14
CA ALA A 418 14.44 -30.86 20.19
C ALA A 418 13.51 -30.29 21.27
N VAL A 419 12.36 -29.69 20.89
CA VAL A 419 11.39 -29.14 21.84
C VAL A 419 10.83 -30.25 22.73
N ARG A 420 10.40 -31.37 22.15
CA ARG A 420 9.89 -32.54 22.90
C ARG A 420 10.95 -33.10 23.85
N SER A 421 12.16 -33.33 23.34
CA SER A 421 13.26 -33.88 24.13
C SER A 421 13.65 -32.99 25.32
N MET A 422 13.73 -31.66 25.09
CA MET A 422 14.04 -30.71 26.16
C MET A 422 12.92 -30.64 27.21
N ASN A 423 11.66 -30.62 26.79
CA ASN A 423 10.52 -30.63 27.70
C ASN A 423 10.55 -31.88 28.60
N LYS A 424 10.78 -33.07 28.03
CA LYS A 424 10.89 -34.33 28.77
C LYS A 424 12.08 -34.33 29.71
N ALA A 425 13.26 -33.89 29.22
CA ALA A 425 14.47 -33.82 30.06
C ALA A 425 14.31 -32.93 31.29
N LEU A 426 13.70 -31.74 31.07
CA LEU A 426 13.43 -30.80 32.18
C LEU A 426 12.35 -31.29 33.15
N ALA A 427 11.42 -32.12 32.70
CA ALA A 427 10.43 -32.78 33.51
C ALA A 427 10.97 -34.04 34.24
N GLY A 428 12.21 -34.46 33.98
CA GLY A 428 12.80 -35.69 34.51
C GLY A 428 12.22 -36.98 33.87
N GLU A 429 11.63 -36.84 32.70
CA GLU A 429 11.02 -37.98 31.97
C GLU A 429 12.03 -38.67 31.07
N HIS A 430 11.75 -39.92 30.78
CA HIS A 430 12.55 -40.70 29.85
C HIS A 430 12.38 -40.18 28.40
N ILE A 431 13.51 -40.05 27.68
CA ILE A 431 13.53 -39.63 26.28
C ILE A 431 13.67 -40.87 25.41
N ASP A 432 12.57 -41.27 24.75
CA ASP A 432 12.57 -42.33 23.77
C ASP A 432 12.90 -41.80 22.38
N ILE A 433 14.04 -42.18 21.83
CA ILE A 433 14.54 -41.76 20.52
C ILE A 433 14.52 -42.91 19.50
N LEU A 434 14.40 -44.15 19.94
CA LEU A 434 14.42 -45.35 19.09
C LEU A 434 13.04 -45.87 18.73
#